data_7fb2335525b1046ac45649930b0af066
#
_entry.id   7fb2335525b1046ac45649930b0af066
#
_cell.length_a   1.000
_cell.length_b   1.000
_cell.length_c   1.000
_cell.angle_alpha   90.00
_cell.angle_beta   90.00
_cell.angle_gamma   90.00
#
_symmetry.space_group_name_H-M   'P 1'
#
loop_
_entity.id
_entity.type
_entity.pdbx_description
1 polymer ?
#
loop_
_entity_poly.entity_id
_entity_poly.type
_entity_poly.pdbx_seq_one_letter_code
_entity_poly.pdbx_strand_id
1 'polypeptide(L)'
;MRRGTCLLRGTTAISPGEKSPVEKSPDEKNPDMTDQINAPFPRPANAIRQAARLSVAPMMDWTDRHCRYLHRLLSHEALLYTEMVTAPALVRGGALHLLDHSPQEHPVALQLGGSDPAELAQAAAFGAEAGYDEINLNCGCPSDRVQSGAFGAVLMKSPDLVAECVAAMRAKVDVEVTVKCRIGVDDQDPQEVLPVFLERIAAAGCERVTIHARKAWLKGLSPKENRDIPPLDYDIVHQMKAEFPQLHISLNGGVASLDEALPHLERGLDGVMIGRAAYHQPSDILSQADPLIFGTGSATDPVAVVGHMLGYIDDQMAQGARLHQITRHMLGLFAGRPGARNWRRVLSEGASRPGADTRLVETALEQVTGIAA
;
A
#
# COMPACT_ATOMS: atom_id res chain seq x y z
N MET A 1 32.51 28.49 76.49
CA MET A 1 31.54 28.28 77.61
C MET A 1 30.51 27.25 77.25
N ARG A 2 30.47 26.23 78.09
CA ARG A 2 29.35 25.32 78.44
C ARG A 2 28.52 24.75 77.28
N ARG A 3 28.65 23.46 77.02
CA ARG A 3 28.03 22.24 77.60
C ARG A 3 26.58 22.08 77.18
N GLY A 4 26.30 20.89 76.67
CA GLY A 4 25.01 20.25 76.76
C GLY A 4 24.88 19.02 75.87
N THR A 5 25.30 17.90 76.40
CA THR A 5 25.04 16.50 76.00
C THR A 5 23.58 16.16 76.16
N CYS A 6 22.96 15.46 75.25
CA CYS A 6 22.03 14.40 75.62
C CYS A 6 21.84 13.35 74.49
N LEU A 7 22.03 12.15 74.87
CA LEU A 7 21.72 10.85 74.19
C LEU A 7 20.22 10.64 74.05
N LEU A 8 19.73 9.98 73.03
CA LEU A 8 19.06 8.65 73.13
C LEU A 8 18.39 8.19 71.85
N ARG A 9 18.71 6.95 71.45
CA ARG A 9 17.87 5.87 70.86
C ARG A 9 17.25 6.17 69.51
N GLY A 10 17.65 5.60 68.43
CA GLY A 10 17.51 4.22 68.04
C GLY A 10 16.06 3.83 67.67
N THR A 11 15.68 4.01 66.36
CA THR A 11 14.59 3.23 65.75
C THR A 11 14.96 2.89 64.30
N THR A 12 15.09 1.64 64.06
CA THR A 12 15.26 0.99 62.76
C THR A 12 14.10 1.36 61.85
N ALA A 13 14.37 2.03 60.71
CA ALA A 13 13.43 2.22 59.64
C ALA A 13 13.67 1.12 58.59
N ILE A 14 12.62 0.36 58.37
CA ILE A 14 12.48 -0.70 57.40
C ILE A 14 12.48 -0.07 55.98
N SER A 15 13.36 -0.54 55.09
CA SER A 15 13.37 -0.22 53.67
C SER A 15 12.08 -0.72 53.02
N PRO A 16 11.45 0.09 52.12
CA PRO A 16 10.36 -0.40 51.28
C PRO A 16 10.91 -1.30 50.16
N GLY A 17 10.30 -2.48 50.06
CA GLY A 17 10.69 -3.55 49.16
C GLY A 17 10.68 -3.14 47.68
N GLU A 18 11.64 -3.68 46.98
CA GLU A 18 11.69 -3.81 45.54
C GLU A 18 10.39 -4.42 45.01
N LYS A 19 9.67 -3.71 44.17
CA LYS A 19 8.58 -4.26 43.37
C LYS A 19 9.20 -5.15 42.31
N SER A 20 8.94 -6.46 42.44
CA SER A 20 9.17 -7.44 41.38
C SER A 20 8.51 -7.01 40.05
N PRO A 21 9.12 -7.33 38.89
CA PRO A 21 8.48 -7.09 37.61
C PRO A 21 7.17 -7.89 37.55
N VAL A 22 6.11 -7.20 37.17
CA VAL A 22 4.82 -7.84 36.88
C VAL A 22 5.03 -8.76 35.68
N GLU A 23 4.94 -10.05 35.90
CA GLU A 23 4.81 -11.04 34.84
C GLU A 23 3.56 -10.68 34.02
N LYS A 24 3.77 -10.31 32.73
CA LYS A 24 2.69 -10.19 31.75
C LYS A 24 2.10 -11.59 31.55
N SER A 25 0.79 -11.70 31.74
CA SER A 25 0.05 -12.93 31.48
C SER A 25 0.18 -13.36 30.01
N PRO A 26 0.26 -14.67 29.70
CA PRO A 26 0.46 -15.17 28.33
C PRO A 26 -0.80 -15.16 27.46
N ASP A 27 -1.81 -14.36 27.76
CA ASP A 27 -3.11 -14.36 27.06
C ASP A 27 -3.46 -13.07 26.29
N GLU A 28 -2.48 -12.26 25.86
CA GLU A 28 -2.73 -11.33 24.74
C GLU A 28 -2.61 -12.13 23.44
N LYS A 29 -3.69 -12.81 23.07
CA LYS A 29 -3.88 -13.38 21.75
C LYS A 29 -3.78 -12.25 20.73
N ASN A 30 -2.80 -12.36 19.83
CA ASN A 30 -2.80 -11.63 18.57
C ASN A 30 -4.21 -11.77 17.98
N PRO A 31 -4.90 -10.67 17.56
CA PRO A 31 -6.22 -10.81 16.95
C PRO A 31 -6.10 -11.75 15.74
N ASP A 32 -6.83 -12.85 15.82
CA ASP A 32 -6.86 -13.88 14.80
C ASP A 32 -7.31 -13.26 13.48
N MET A 33 -6.69 -13.64 12.35
CA MET A 33 -7.10 -13.19 11.02
C MET A 33 -8.61 -13.36 10.77
N THR A 34 -9.25 -14.28 11.46
CA THR A 34 -10.71 -14.50 11.45
C THR A 34 -11.52 -13.32 11.98
N ASP A 35 -11.00 -12.53 12.92
CA ASP A 35 -11.73 -11.37 13.47
C ASP A 35 -11.74 -10.17 12.49
N GLN A 36 -10.76 -10.07 11.60
CA GLN A 36 -10.70 -9.01 10.57
C GLN A 36 -11.62 -9.28 9.38
N ILE A 37 -11.90 -10.56 9.09
CA ILE A 37 -12.83 -10.98 8.01
C ILE A 37 -14.28 -10.57 8.32
N ASN A 38 -14.62 -10.37 9.58
CA ASN A 38 -15.97 -10.04 10.05
C ASN A 38 -16.23 -8.52 10.20
N ALA A 39 -15.26 -7.66 9.85
CA ALA A 39 -15.49 -6.22 9.86
C ALA A 39 -16.52 -5.82 8.77
N PRO A 40 -17.44 -4.88 9.05
CA PRO A 40 -18.40 -4.44 8.06
C PRO A 40 -17.71 -3.78 6.86
N PHE A 41 -18.15 -4.11 5.65
CA PHE A 41 -17.69 -3.49 4.40
C PHE A 41 -18.79 -2.57 3.83
N PRO A 42 -18.44 -1.42 3.20
CA PRO A 42 -17.10 -0.81 3.17
C PRO A 42 -16.65 -0.29 4.54
N ARG A 43 -15.34 -0.21 4.75
CA ARG A 43 -14.79 0.34 6.00
C ARG A 43 -15.07 1.84 6.10
N PRO A 44 -15.26 2.39 7.32
CA PRO A 44 -15.49 3.82 7.50
C PRO A 44 -14.27 4.63 7.00
N ALA A 45 -14.52 5.82 6.44
CA ALA A 45 -13.48 6.68 5.85
C ALA A 45 -12.28 6.92 6.77
N ASN A 46 -12.50 7.05 8.08
CA ASN A 46 -11.41 7.22 9.05
C ASN A 46 -10.47 6.00 9.10
N ALA A 47 -10.98 4.79 8.96
CA ALA A 47 -10.16 3.58 8.93
C ALA A 47 -9.33 3.52 7.65
N ILE A 48 -9.90 3.92 6.49
CA ILE A 48 -9.16 3.98 5.23
C ILE A 48 -8.09 5.06 5.25
N ARG A 49 -8.36 6.24 5.84
CA ARG A 49 -7.35 7.30 6.01
C ARG A 49 -6.21 6.85 6.93
N GLN A 50 -6.53 6.11 7.99
CA GLN A 50 -5.50 5.52 8.85
C GLN A 50 -4.66 4.51 8.07
N ALA A 51 -5.28 3.61 7.30
CA ALA A 51 -4.59 2.65 6.45
C ALA A 51 -3.70 3.33 5.39
N ALA A 52 -4.11 4.50 4.88
CA ALA A 52 -3.37 5.27 3.89
C ALA A 52 -2.09 5.94 4.42
N ARG A 53 -1.80 5.86 5.76
CA ARG A 53 -0.49 6.27 6.31
C ARG A 53 0.67 5.53 5.65
N LEU A 54 0.46 4.26 5.31
CA LEU A 54 1.34 3.50 4.43
C LEU A 54 0.48 2.79 3.39
N SER A 55 0.80 2.95 2.11
CA SER A 55 0.11 2.24 1.04
C SER A 55 1.08 1.64 0.02
N VAL A 56 0.64 0.55 -0.63
CA VAL A 56 1.36 -0.07 -1.73
C VAL A 56 0.85 0.50 -3.05
N ALA A 57 1.75 1.07 -3.86
CA ALA A 57 1.38 1.71 -5.11
C ALA A 57 0.77 0.73 -6.12
N PRO A 58 -0.23 1.17 -6.91
CA PRO A 58 -0.73 0.41 -8.06
C PRO A 58 0.36 0.18 -9.09
N MET A 59 0.61 -1.07 -9.47
CA MET A 59 1.67 -1.44 -10.41
C MET A 59 1.19 -2.53 -11.36
N MET A 60 1.13 -2.19 -12.66
CA MET A 60 0.75 -3.16 -13.72
C MET A 60 1.66 -4.39 -13.69
N ASP A 61 1.07 -5.55 -13.90
CA ASP A 61 1.68 -6.88 -13.85
C ASP A 61 2.22 -7.31 -12.46
N TRP A 62 2.09 -6.45 -11.44
CA TRP A 62 2.65 -6.73 -10.11
C TRP A 62 1.62 -6.75 -8.98
N THR A 63 0.69 -5.79 -8.91
CA THR A 63 -0.27 -5.73 -7.80
C THR A 63 -1.60 -6.41 -8.12
N ASP A 64 -1.53 -7.60 -8.71
CA ASP A 64 -2.68 -8.48 -8.88
C ASP A 64 -3.19 -9.04 -7.53
N ARG A 65 -4.29 -9.80 -7.56
CA ARG A 65 -4.89 -10.36 -6.34
C ARG A 65 -3.92 -11.23 -5.52
N HIS A 66 -3.01 -11.96 -6.18
CA HIS A 66 -2.07 -12.86 -5.49
C HIS A 66 -0.98 -12.05 -4.75
N CYS A 67 -0.52 -10.96 -5.36
CA CYS A 67 0.40 -10.03 -4.71
C CYS A 67 -0.27 -9.35 -3.51
N ARG A 68 -1.50 -8.84 -3.67
CA ARG A 68 -2.22 -8.16 -2.59
C ARG A 68 -2.51 -9.10 -1.42
N TYR A 69 -2.87 -10.37 -1.70
CA TYR A 69 -3.03 -11.37 -0.66
C TYR A 69 -1.73 -11.59 0.13
N LEU A 70 -0.59 -11.78 -0.55
CA LEU A 70 0.72 -11.88 0.11
C LEU A 70 1.06 -10.62 0.93
N HIS A 71 0.81 -9.44 0.38
CA HIS A 71 1.09 -8.18 1.06
C HIS A 71 0.22 -8.01 2.32
N ARG A 72 -1.03 -8.46 2.29
CA ARG A 72 -1.92 -8.44 3.44
C ARG A 72 -1.48 -9.38 4.56
N LEU A 73 -0.91 -10.52 4.22
CA LEU A 73 -0.30 -11.41 5.22
C LEU A 73 0.92 -10.78 5.91
N LEU A 74 1.60 -9.84 5.25
CA LEU A 74 2.76 -9.14 5.79
C LEU A 74 2.40 -7.92 6.63
N SER A 75 1.35 -7.18 6.24
CA SER A 75 0.82 -6.03 6.99
C SER A 75 -0.70 -6.06 6.99
N HIS A 76 -1.29 -6.02 8.19
CA HIS A 76 -2.74 -6.01 8.37
C HIS A 76 -3.36 -4.63 8.14
N GLU A 77 -2.57 -3.56 8.28
CA GLU A 77 -3.05 -2.18 8.29
C GLU A 77 -2.86 -1.44 6.96
N ALA A 78 -1.77 -1.72 6.22
CA ALA A 78 -1.42 -0.97 5.02
C ALA A 78 -2.53 -1.00 3.96
N LEU A 79 -2.80 0.15 3.30
CA LEU A 79 -3.75 0.23 2.19
C LEU A 79 -3.14 -0.37 0.92
N LEU A 80 -3.81 -1.35 0.36
CA LEU A 80 -3.39 -2.01 -0.88
C LEU A 80 -4.16 -1.43 -2.09
N TYR A 81 -3.51 -1.39 -3.24
CA TYR A 81 -4.11 -0.93 -4.50
C TYR A 81 -4.11 -2.04 -5.53
N THR A 82 -5.17 -2.10 -6.33
CA THR A 82 -5.19 -2.96 -7.53
C THR A 82 -4.20 -2.44 -8.58
N GLU A 83 -3.98 -3.22 -9.62
CA GLU A 83 -3.51 -2.69 -10.89
C GLU A 83 -4.53 -1.69 -11.44
N MET A 84 -4.11 -0.85 -12.39
CA MET A 84 -5.06 0.07 -13.02
C MET A 84 -6.02 -0.69 -13.95
N VAL A 85 -7.31 -0.67 -13.64
CA VAL A 85 -8.39 -1.19 -14.47
C VAL A 85 -8.98 -0.04 -15.27
N THR A 86 -9.18 -0.21 -16.59
CA THR A 86 -9.75 0.87 -17.40
C THR A 86 -11.27 0.86 -17.35
N ALA A 87 -11.91 2.02 -17.21
CA ALA A 87 -13.37 2.14 -17.19
C ALA A 87 -14.02 1.53 -18.46
N PRO A 88 -13.49 1.76 -19.68
CA PRO A 88 -14.00 1.08 -20.88
C PRO A 88 -13.96 -0.46 -20.82
N ALA A 89 -12.97 -1.07 -20.15
CA ALA A 89 -12.92 -2.53 -20.01
C ALA A 89 -14.08 -3.06 -19.18
N LEU A 90 -14.44 -2.36 -18.11
CA LEU A 90 -15.56 -2.72 -17.26
C LEU A 90 -16.91 -2.41 -17.93
N VAL A 91 -17.09 -1.19 -18.42
CA VAL A 91 -18.38 -0.68 -18.88
C VAL A 91 -18.74 -1.22 -20.27
N ARG A 92 -17.83 -1.14 -21.23
CA ARG A 92 -18.07 -1.59 -22.61
C ARG A 92 -17.67 -3.04 -22.82
N GLY A 93 -16.59 -3.47 -22.17
CA GLY A 93 -16.07 -4.83 -22.32
C GLY A 93 -16.70 -5.86 -21.39
N GLY A 94 -17.42 -5.45 -20.35
CA GLY A 94 -18.03 -6.37 -19.38
C GLY A 94 -17.01 -7.21 -18.59
N ALA A 95 -15.76 -6.75 -18.51
CA ALA A 95 -14.64 -7.49 -17.92
C ALA A 95 -14.67 -7.44 -16.38
N LEU A 96 -15.81 -7.77 -15.75
CA LEU A 96 -16.01 -7.68 -14.30
C LEU A 96 -15.07 -8.60 -13.49
N HIS A 97 -14.54 -9.67 -14.10
CA HIS A 97 -13.52 -10.51 -13.47
C HIS A 97 -12.23 -9.74 -13.09
N LEU A 98 -11.98 -8.55 -13.67
CA LEU A 98 -10.87 -7.67 -13.28
C LEU A 98 -11.07 -7.04 -11.89
N LEU A 99 -12.27 -7.14 -11.34
CA LEU A 99 -12.63 -6.69 -10.00
C LEU A 99 -12.49 -7.79 -8.94
N ASP A 100 -12.09 -9.00 -9.34
CA ASP A 100 -11.95 -10.10 -8.40
C ASP A 100 -10.87 -9.82 -7.36
N HIS A 101 -11.24 -9.98 -6.10
CA HIS A 101 -10.33 -9.89 -4.96
C HIS A 101 -10.79 -10.84 -3.84
N SER A 102 -9.91 -11.11 -2.90
CA SER A 102 -10.21 -11.93 -1.73
C SER A 102 -10.66 -11.05 -0.56
N PRO A 103 -11.61 -11.51 0.29
CA PRO A 103 -12.01 -10.73 1.48
C PRO A 103 -10.85 -10.36 2.40
N GLN A 104 -9.78 -11.16 2.39
CA GLN A 104 -8.58 -10.91 3.17
C GLN A 104 -7.76 -9.72 2.69
N GLU A 105 -7.94 -9.24 1.44
CA GLU A 105 -7.13 -8.14 0.89
C GLU A 105 -7.45 -6.76 1.51
N HIS A 106 -8.59 -6.62 2.19
CA HIS A 106 -9.01 -5.35 2.79
C HIS A 106 -8.09 -4.84 3.91
N PRO A 107 -7.85 -3.51 4.00
CA PRO A 107 -8.40 -2.46 3.14
C PRO A 107 -7.75 -2.43 1.75
N VAL A 108 -8.57 -2.34 0.71
CA VAL A 108 -8.13 -2.38 -0.69
C VAL A 108 -8.83 -1.33 -1.54
N ALA A 109 -8.04 -0.62 -2.37
CA ALA A 109 -8.49 0.40 -3.29
C ALA A 109 -8.49 -0.12 -4.73
N LEU A 110 -9.57 0.15 -5.48
CA LEU A 110 -9.62 -0.05 -6.93
C LEU A 110 -9.07 1.18 -7.64
N GLN A 111 -8.02 1.01 -8.44
CA GLN A 111 -7.56 2.08 -9.31
C GLN A 111 -8.18 2.01 -10.70
N LEU A 112 -8.86 3.09 -11.10
CA LEU A 112 -9.48 3.26 -12.42
C LEU A 112 -8.65 4.14 -13.33
N GLY A 113 -8.65 3.80 -14.63
CA GLY A 113 -8.14 4.62 -15.71
C GLY A 113 -9.27 4.95 -16.69
N GLY A 114 -9.39 6.22 -17.03
CA GLY A 114 -10.42 6.72 -17.95
C GLY A 114 -10.43 8.24 -17.97
N SER A 115 -11.22 8.83 -18.88
CA SER A 115 -11.39 10.28 -19.03
C SER A 115 -12.84 10.69 -19.33
N ASP A 116 -13.73 9.73 -19.48
CA ASP A 116 -15.16 9.99 -19.64
C ASP A 116 -15.85 9.94 -18.27
N PRO A 117 -16.47 11.05 -17.80
CA PRO A 117 -17.10 11.11 -16.49
C PRO A 117 -18.21 10.07 -16.28
N ALA A 118 -19.01 9.79 -17.31
CA ALA A 118 -20.13 8.84 -17.23
C ALA A 118 -19.62 7.40 -17.13
N GLU A 119 -18.60 7.03 -17.93
CA GLU A 119 -17.98 5.70 -17.85
C GLU A 119 -17.26 5.48 -16.52
N LEU A 120 -16.53 6.49 -16.04
CA LEU A 120 -15.86 6.42 -14.74
C LEU A 120 -16.86 6.30 -13.59
N ALA A 121 -17.98 7.03 -13.64
CA ALA A 121 -19.04 6.89 -12.65
C ALA A 121 -19.64 5.49 -12.62
N GLN A 122 -19.86 4.88 -13.79
CA GLN A 122 -20.37 3.50 -13.88
C GLN A 122 -19.32 2.49 -13.41
N ALA A 123 -18.05 2.65 -13.81
CA ALA A 123 -16.97 1.78 -13.35
C ALA A 123 -16.74 1.88 -11.82
N ALA A 124 -16.89 3.09 -11.26
CA ALA A 124 -16.84 3.31 -9.81
C ALA A 124 -17.97 2.56 -9.09
N ALA A 125 -19.20 2.59 -9.64
CA ALA A 125 -20.31 1.82 -9.09
C ALA A 125 -20.01 0.31 -9.07
N PHE A 126 -19.49 -0.25 -10.16
CA PHE A 126 -19.07 -1.67 -10.18
C PHE A 126 -17.99 -1.98 -9.13
N GLY A 127 -17.03 -1.06 -8.91
CA GLY A 127 -16.03 -1.21 -7.85
C GLY A 127 -16.63 -1.19 -6.44
N ALA A 128 -17.56 -0.27 -6.17
CA ALA A 128 -18.25 -0.20 -4.88
C ALA A 128 -19.14 -1.45 -4.64
N GLU A 129 -19.87 -1.91 -5.68
CA GLU A 129 -20.68 -3.13 -5.62
C GLU A 129 -19.80 -4.38 -5.41
N ALA A 130 -18.59 -4.41 -5.96
CA ALA A 130 -17.62 -5.46 -5.71
C ALA A 130 -17.01 -5.42 -4.29
N GLY A 131 -17.23 -4.35 -3.53
CA GLY A 131 -16.84 -4.24 -2.13
C GLY A 131 -15.52 -3.51 -1.89
N TYR A 132 -14.95 -2.82 -2.87
CA TYR A 132 -13.73 -2.03 -2.66
C TYR A 132 -13.94 -0.89 -1.65
N ASP A 133 -12.95 -0.65 -0.78
CA ASP A 133 -13.01 0.38 0.27
C ASP A 133 -12.78 1.80 -0.28
N GLU A 134 -12.19 1.92 -1.46
CA GLU A 134 -11.81 3.16 -2.12
C GLU A 134 -11.85 3.00 -3.65
N ILE A 135 -12.25 4.07 -4.34
CA ILE A 135 -12.10 4.19 -5.80
C ILE A 135 -11.05 5.28 -6.08
N ASN A 136 -9.99 4.93 -6.79
CA ASN A 136 -8.89 5.84 -7.09
C ASN A 136 -8.80 6.13 -8.59
N LEU A 137 -8.73 7.40 -8.97
CA LEU A 137 -8.52 7.82 -10.36
C LEU A 137 -7.03 7.98 -10.67
N ASN A 138 -6.56 7.33 -11.73
CA ASN A 138 -5.18 7.47 -12.21
C ASN A 138 -5.01 8.72 -13.07
N CYS A 139 -4.25 9.69 -12.56
CA CYS A 139 -3.79 10.89 -13.28
C CYS A 139 -2.25 10.95 -13.35
N GLY A 140 -1.55 9.80 -13.29
CA GLY A 140 -0.08 9.79 -13.18
C GLY A 140 0.66 8.84 -14.11
N CYS A 141 -0.03 7.92 -14.80
CA CYS A 141 0.60 6.95 -15.69
C CYS A 141 0.99 7.60 -17.03
N PRO A 142 2.29 7.56 -17.44
CA PRO A 142 2.74 8.19 -18.69
C PRO A 142 2.81 7.22 -19.88
N SER A 143 2.26 5.99 -19.78
CA SER A 143 2.43 4.99 -20.84
C SER A 143 1.68 5.36 -22.14
N ASP A 144 2.22 4.97 -23.29
CA ASP A 144 1.63 5.26 -24.63
C ASP A 144 0.21 4.69 -24.76
N ARG A 145 -0.06 3.50 -24.19
CA ARG A 145 -1.41 2.91 -24.18
C ARG A 145 -2.43 3.79 -23.45
N VAL A 146 -1.96 4.44 -22.39
CA VAL A 146 -2.77 5.33 -21.55
C VAL A 146 -2.96 6.67 -22.26
N GLN A 147 -1.92 7.19 -22.92
CA GLN A 147 -1.98 8.43 -23.70
C GLN A 147 -2.90 8.31 -24.92
N SER A 148 -2.86 7.19 -25.64
CA SER A 148 -3.76 6.95 -26.77
C SER A 148 -5.25 6.88 -26.34
N GLY A 149 -5.51 6.50 -25.09
CA GLY A 149 -6.84 6.56 -24.47
C GLY A 149 -7.18 7.90 -23.82
N ALA A 150 -6.32 8.90 -23.94
CA ALA A 150 -6.47 10.24 -23.37
C ALA A 150 -6.70 10.27 -21.84
N PHE A 151 -6.08 9.34 -21.07
CA PHE A 151 -6.15 9.26 -19.60
C PHE A 151 -4.75 9.11 -18.97
N GLY A 152 -4.67 8.99 -17.65
CA GLY A 152 -3.41 8.94 -16.91
C GLY A 152 -2.75 10.32 -16.78
N ALA A 153 -1.41 10.40 -16.96
CA ALA A 153 -0.67 11.64 -16.70
C ALA A 153 -1.09 12.81 -17.60
N VAL A 154 -1.58 12.55 -18.80
CA VAL A 154 -2.09 13.61 -19.70
C VAL A 154 -3.25 14.40 -19.10
N LEU A 155 -4.03 13.78 -18.21
CA LEU A 155 -5.16 14.43 -17.52
C LEU A 155 -4.73 15.61 -16.64
N MET A 156 -3.49 15.67 -16.19
CA MET A 156 -2.99 16.83 -15.45
C MET A 156 -2.98 18.13 -16.29
N LYS A 157 -3.09 18.02 -17.62
CA LYS A 157 -3.28 19.18 -18.53
C LYS A 157 -4.73 19.66 -18.58
N SER A 158 -5.67 18.92 -17.97
CA SER A 158 -7.11 19.21 -18.03
C SER A 158 -7.73 19.05 -16.63
N PRO A 159 -7.37 19.91 -15.66
CA PRO A 159 -7.81 19.76 -14.27
C PRO A 159 -9.35 19.87 -14.12
N ASP A 160 -10.03 20.65 -14.94
CA ASP A 160 -11.49 20.75 -14.92
C ASP A 160 -12.15 19.42 -15.32
N LEU A 161 -11.64 18.73 -16.35
CA LEU A 161 -12.13 17.40 -16.73
C LEU A 161 -11.92 16.37 -15.60
N VAL A 162 -10.79 16.44 -14.88
CA VAL A 162 -10.54 15.56 -13.74
C VAL A 162 -11.54 15.84 -12.61
N ALA A 163 -11.84 17.11 -12.36
CA ALA A 163 -12.87 17.52 -11.38
C ALA A 163 -14.27 17.00 -11.77
N GLU A 164 -14.65 17.08 -13.05
CA GLU A 164 -15.90 16.50 -13.56
C GLU A 164 -15.93 14.98 -13.37
N CYS A 165 -14.85 14.26 -13.65
CA CYS A 165 -14.72 12.83 -13.42
C CYS A 165 -14.89 12.48 -11.93
N VAL A 166 -14.20 13.19 -11.05
CA VAL A 166 -14.31 13.00 -9.59
C VAL A 166 -15.74 13.24 -9.10
N ALA A 167 -16.36 14.35 -9.51
CA ALA A 167 -17.74 14.67 -9.14
C ALA A 167 -18.73 13.61 -9.62
N ALA A 168 -18.57 13.12 -10.86
CA ALA A 168 -19.42 12.08 -11.43
C ALA A 168 -19.28 10.74 -10.70
N MET A 169 -18.08 10.32 -10.34
CA MET A 169 -17.84 9.12 -9.56
C MET A 169 -18.43 9.25 -8.16
N ARG A 170 -18.16 10.34 -7.45
CA ARG A 170 -18.70 10.61 -6.10
C ARG A 170 -20.24 10.63 -6.04
N ALA A 171 -20.88 11.08 -7.10
CA ALA A 171 -22.34 11.06 -7.19
C ALA A 171 -22.93 9.64 -7.30
N LYS A 172 -22.10 8.60 -7.52
CA LYS A 172 -22.53 7.23 -7.73
C LYS A 172 -22.16 6.27 -6.60
N VAL A 173 -21.20 6.66 -5.74
CA VAL A 173 -20.67 5.76 -4.70
C VAL A 173 -20.53 6.49 -3.37
N ASP A 174 -20.73 5.76 -2.28
CA ASP A 174 -20.53 6.26 -0.91
C ASP A 174 -19.09 6.07 -0.42
N VAL A 175 -18.30 5.20 -1.08
CA VAL A 175 -16.88 5.01 -0.77
C VAL A 175 -16.06 6.21 -1.23
N GLU A 176 -14.90 6.43 -0.57
CA GLU A 176 -14.05 7.58 -0.89
C GLU A 176 -13.52 7.50 -2.33
N VAL A 177 -13.65 8.61 -3.07
CA VAL A 177 -13.07 8.79 -4.40
C VAL A 177 -11.82 9.64 -4.28
N THR A 178 -10.68 9.09 -4.69
CA THR A 178 -9.36 9.67 -4.53
C THR A 178 -8.63 9.83 -5.86
N VAL A 179 -7.55 10.60 -5.89
CA VAL A 179 -6.75 10.81 -7.10
C VAL A 179 -5.29 10.47 -6.85
N LYS A 180 -4.66 9.80 -7.81
CA LYS A 180 -3.20 9.63 -7.83
C LYS A 180 -2.61 10.37 -9.01
N CYS A 181 -1.80 11.40 -8.76
CA CYS A 181 -1.24 12.28 -9.79
C CYS A 181 0.29 12.36 -9.73
N ARG A 182 0.86 13.22 -10.57
CA ARG A 182 2.25 13.68 -10.56
C ARG A 182 2.32 15.15 -10.18
N ILE A 183 3.53 15.73 -10.15
CA ILE A 183 3.71 17.16 -9.88
C ILE A 183 3.55 18.04 -11.12
N GLY A 184 3.39 17.45 -12.30
CA GLY A 184 3.24 18.14 -13.60
C GLY A 184 3.62 17.23 -14.76
N VAL A 185 3.42 17.71 -15.97
CA VAL A 185 3.63 16.95 -17.21
C VAL A 185 4.42 17.81 -18.21
N ASP A 186 5.39 17.18 -18.88
CA ASP A 186 6.25 17.81 -19.90
C ASP A 186 6.88 19.11 -19.39
N ASP A 187 6.69 20.24 -20.11
CA ASP A 187 7.28 21.55 -19.79
C ASP A 187 6.49 22.35 -18.74
N GLN A 188 5.38 21.81 -18.19
CA GLN A 188 4.63 22.50 -17.14
C GLN A 188 5.53 22.82 -15.95
N ASP A 189 5.35 24.00 -15.35
CA ASP A 189 5.94 24.36 -14.07
C ASP A 189 5.12 23.73 -12.91
N PRO A 190 5.70 22.85 -12.10
CA PRO A 190 4.99 22.24 -10.99
C PRO A 190 4.43 23.25 -9.98
N GLN A 191 5.12 24.38 -9.75
CA GLN A 191 4.69 25.42 -8.81
C GLN A 191 3.41 26.13 -9.26
N GLU A 192 3.17 26.18 -10.57
CA GLU A 192 1.96 26.79 -11.13
C GLU A 192 0.81 25.80 -11.28
N VAL A 193 1.10 24.58 -11.79
CA VAL A 193 0.03 23.66 -12.21
C VAL A 193 -0.48 22.77 -11.11
N LEU A 194 0.37 22.37 -10.13
CA LEU A 194 -0.04 21.44 -9.08
C LEU A 194 -1.04 22.08 -8.12
N PRO A 195 -0.86 23.32 -7.62
CA PRO A 195 -1.86 23.97 -6.77
C PRO A 195 -3.23 24.09 -7.45
N VAL A 196 -3.25 24.50 -8.73
CA VAL A 196 -4.49 24.63 -9.53
C VAL A 196 -5.17 23.25 -9.68
N PHE A 197 -4.39 22.21 -9.96
CA PHE A 197 -4.92 20.85 -10.07
C PHE A 197 -5.56 20.39 -8.76
N LEU A 198 -4.88 20.59 -7.63
CA LEU A 198 -5.38 20.20 -6.31
C LEU A 198 -6.64 21.00 -5.93
N GLU A 199 -6.67 22.31 -6.20
CA GLU A 199 -7.83 23.15 -5.97
C GLU A 199 -9.06 22.62 -6.71
N ARG A 200 -8.92 22.28 -8.00
CA ARG A 200 -10.03 21.79 -8.84
C ARG A 200 -10.58 20.46 -8.34
N ILE A 201 -9.71 19.50 -8.05
CA ILE A 201 -10.18 18.19 -7.56
C ILE A 201 -10.77 18.29 -6.15
N ALA A 202 -10.22 19.14 -5.27
CA ALA A 202 -10.75 19.38 -3.94
C ALA A 202 -12.15 20.02 -3.99
N ALA A 203 -12.35 21.01 -4.88
CA ALA A 203 -13.67 21.63 -5.11
C ALA A 203 -14.70 20.61 -5.62
N ALA A 204 -14.27 19.58 -6.37
CA ALA A 204 -15.12 18.46 -6.79
C ALA A 204 -15.36 17.42 -5.68
N GLY A 205 -14.76 17.63 -4.50
CA GLY A 205 -14.94 16.81 -3.31
C GLY A 205 -13.92 15.68 -3.16
N CYS A 206 -12.80 15.66 -3.89
CA CYS A 206 -11.68 14.80 -3.58
C CYS A 206 -11.03 15.26 -2.27
N GLU A 207 -11.02 14.40 -1.27
CA GLU A 207 -10.46 14.72 0.05
C GLU A 207 -9.09 14.09 0.29
N ARG A 208 -8.67 13.15 -0.58
CA ARG A 208 -7.38 12.47 -0.47
C ARG A 208 -6.70 12.32 -1.83
N VAL A 209 -5.41 12.68 -1.87
CA VAL A 209 -4.59 12.62 -3.07
C VAL A 209 -3.23 11.99 -2.79
N THR A 210 -2.75 11.17 -3.73
CA THR A 210 -1.38 10.65 -3.70
C THR A 210 -0.56 11.33 -4.80
N ILE A 211 0.50 12.03 -4.42
CA ILE A 211 1.35 12.79 -5.35
C ILE A 211 2.66 12.05 -5.58
N HIS A 212 2.89 11.61 -6.82
CA HIS A 212 4.22 11.13 -7.22
C HIS A 212 5.12 12.34 -7.44
N ALA A 213 6.14 12.48 -6.62
CA ALA A 213 7.04 13.64 -6.55
C ALA A 213 8.00 13.76 -7.75
N ARG A 214 7.53 13.46 -8.95
CA ARG A 214 8.23 13.61 -10.24
C ARG A 214 7.28 14.10 -11.30
N LYS A 215 7.78 14.92 -12.22
CA LYS A 215 7.07 15.21 -13.46
C LYS A 215 6.92 13.95 -14.32
N ALA A 216 5.93 13.93 -15.20
CA ALA A 216 5.84 12.93 -16.26
C ALA A 216 6.24 13.54 -17.61
N TRP A 217 7.07 12.84 -18.36
CA TRP A 217 7.33 13.15 -19.77
C TRP A 217 6.51 12.20 -20.63
N LEU A 218 5.59 12.76 -21.40
CA LEU A 218 4.69 11.99 -22.25
C LEU A 218 5.40 11.47 -23.50
N LYS A 219 6.46 12.12 -23.93
CA LYS A 219 7.27 11.72 -25.07
C LYS A 219 8.74 11.59 -24.69
N GLY A 220 9.43 10.64 -25.30
CA GLY A 220 10.88 10.48 -25.16
C GLY A 220 11.33 9.64 -23.97
N LEU A 221 10.46 9.33 -23.02
CA LEU A 221 10.78 8.45 -21.88
C LEU A 221 9.77 7.30 -21.77
N SER A 222 10.26 6.09 -21.64
CA SER A 222 9.43 4.93 -21.27
C SER A 222 8.81 5.11 -19.88
N PRO A 223 7.77 4.33 -19.52
CA PRO A 223 7.20 4.34 -18.17
C PRO A 223 8.22 4.03 -17.08
N LYS A 224 9.25 3.21 -17.38
CA LYS A 224 10.34 2.91 -16.44
C LYS A 224 11.22 4.14 -16.23
N GLU A 225 11.69 4.75 -17.32
CA GLU A 225 12.52 5.96 -17.28
C GLU A 225 11.81 7.14 -16.61
N ASN A 226 10.51 7.28 -16.80
CA ASN A 226 9.66 8.26 -16.10
C ASN A 226 9.60 8.08 -14.58
N ARG A 227 10.05 6.94 -14.06
CA ARG A 227 10.18 6.69 -12.61
C ARG A 227 11.59 6.91 -12.08
N ASP A 228 12.57 7.05 -12.98
CA ASP A 228 13.99 7.10 -12.60
C ASP A 228 14.67 8.42 -12.99
N ILE A 229 14.40 8.92 -14.21
CA ILE A 229 15.13 10.07 -14.81
C ILE A 229 14.64 11.43 -14.28
N PRO A 230 13.32 11.78 -14.31
CA PRO A 230 12.90 13.08 -13.82
C PRO A 230 13.27 13.22 -12.33
N PRO A 231 13.81 14.39 -11.90
CA PRO A 231 14.20 14.57 -10.51
C PRO A 231 13.01 14.43 -9.56
N LEU A 232 13.28 13.94 -8.36
CA LEU A 232 12.34 13.97 -7.24
C LEU A 232 12.29 15.38 -6.66
N ASP A 233 11.09 15.85 -6.39
CA ASP A 233 10.82 17.08 -5.66
C ASP A 233 9.84 16.78 -4.52
N TYR A 234 10.39 16.44 -3.36
CA TYR A 234 9.59 16.18 -2.16
C TYR A 234 9.09 17.47 -1.51
N ASP A 235 9.83 18.56 -1.68
CA ASP A 235 9.51 19.82 -1.01
C ASP A 235 8.21 20.41 -1.55
N ILE A 236 7.95 20.31 -2.85
CA ILE A 236 6.65 20.74 -3.40
C ILE A 236 5.48 19.95 -2.80
N VAL A 237 5.66 18.65 -2.51
CA VAL A 237 4.58 17.84 -1.88
C VAL A 237 4.31 18.32 -0.46
N HIS A 238 5.35 18.65 0.31
CA HIS A 238 5.21 19.25 1.64
C HIS A 238 4.59 20.65 1.58
N GLN A 239 4.96 21.46 0.58
CA GLN A 239 4.34 22.75 0.31
C GLN A 239 2.84 22.60 0.05
N MET A 240 2.45 21.66 -0.81
CA MET A 240 1.02 21.39 -1.07
C MET A 240 0.28 20.99 0.20
N LYS A 241 0.89 20.22 1.09
CA LYS A 241 0.24 19.91 2.39
C LYS A 241 0.04 21.15 3.26
N ALA A 242 0.98 22.08 3.25
CA ALA A 242 0.85 23.34 3.98
C ALA A 242 -0.23 24.26 3.38
N GLU A 243 -0.35 24.31 2.04
CA GLU A 243 -1.34 25.10 1.31
C GLU A 243 -2.76 24.50 1.38
N PHE A 244 -2.85 23.16 1.39
CA PHE A 244 -4.12 22.40 1.42
C PHE A 244 -4.20 21.53 2.68
N PRO A 245 -4.21 22.11 3.91
CA PRO A 245 -4.16 21.35 5.16
C PRO A 245 -5.38 20.42 5.34
N GLN A 246 -6.51 20.71 4.68
CA GLN A 246 -7.73 19.91 4.70
C GLN A 246 -7.63 18.64 3.83
N LEU A 247 -6.74 18.62 2.82
CA LEU A 247 -6.52 17.43 2.01
C LEU A 247 -5.62 16.44 2.75
N HIS A 248 -5.99 15.17 2.70
CA HIS A 248 -5.07 14.10 3.05
C HIS A 248 -4.10 13.90 1.87
N ILE A 249 -2.84 14.26 2.07
CA ILE A 249 -1.80 14.18 1.03
C ILE A 249 -0.81 13.08 1.37
N SER A 250 -0.71 12.10 0.46
CA SER A 250 0.29 11.03 0.51
C SER A 250 1.40 11.26 -0.50
N LEU A 251 2.66 11.09 -0.06
CA LEU A 251 3.83 11.14 -0.92
C LEU A 251 4.05 9.80 -1.63
N ASN A 252 4.40 9.85 -2.90
CA ASN A 252 4.89 8.70 -3.65
C ASN A 252 6.14 9.06 -4.46
N GLY A 253 6.98 8.07 -4.73
CA GLY A 253 8.18 8.20 -5.59
C GLY A 253 9.48 8.16 -4.82
N GLY A 254 10.37 7.26 -5.22
CA GLY A 254 11.74 7.13 -4.68
C GLY A 254 11.85 6.45 -3.33
N VAL A 255 10.91 6.59 -2.43
CA VAL A 255 10.94 5.98 -1.08
C VAL A 255 11.13 4.47 -1.16
N ALA A 256 12.22 3.97 -0.56
CA ALA A 256 12.67 2.59 -0.66
C ALA A 256 12.74 1.85 0.69
N SER A 257 12.51 2.55 1.81
CA SER A 257 12.50 1.97 3.15
C SER A 257 11.50 2.68 4.06
N LEU A 258 11.19 2.08 5.22
CA LEU A 258 10.38 2.73 6.26
C LEU A 258 11.15 3.88 6.92
N ASP A 259 12.48 3.76 7.05
CA ASP A 259 13.34 4.84 7.56
C ASP A 259 13.28 6.09 6.68
N GLU A 260 13.12 5.92 5.36
CA GLU A 260 12.89 7.04 4.45
C GLU A 260 11.44 7.56 4.52
N ALA A 261 10.46 6.70 4.83
CA ALA A 261 9.05 7.08 4.92
C ALA A 261 8.72 7.89 6.19
N LEU A 262 9.27 7.48 7.34
CA LEU A 262 8.96 8.06 8.65
C LEU A 262 9.20 9.58 8.72
N PRO A 263 10.33 10.14 8.24
CA PRO A 263 10.55 11.58 8.26
C PRO A 263 9.50 12.40 7.49
N HIS A 264 8.92 11.83 6.42
CA HIS A 264 7.86 12.51 5.68
C HIS A 264 6.57 12.59 6.49
N LEU A 265 6.23 11.53 7.23
CA LEU A 265 5.07 11.51 8.14
C LEU A 265 5.29 12.46 9.33
N GLU A 266 6.49 12.48 9.91
CA GLU A 266 6.86 13.39 11.01
C GLU A 266 6.82 14.87 10.60
N ARG A 267 7.13 15.17 9.33
CA ARG A 267 7.01 16.52 8.75
C ARG A 267 5.56 16.89 8.39
N GLY A 268 4.57 16.05 8.70
CA GLY A 268 3.15 16.36 8.61
C GLY A 268 2.45 15.91 7.34
N LEU A 269 3.06 15.09 6.48
CA LEU A 269 2.31 14.39 5.44
C LEU A 269 1.41 13.32 6.08
N ASP A 270 0.24 13.10 5.50
CA ASP A 270 -0.74 12.16 6.04
C ASP A 270 -0.41 10.71 5.68
N GLY A 271 0.36 10.48 4.61
CA GLY A 271 0.74 9.13 4.18
C GLY A 271 1.95 9.08 3.27
N VAL A 272 2.49 7.87 3.13
CA VAL A 272 3.54 7.53 2.16
C VAL A 272 3.11 6.30 1.37
N MET A 273 3.23 6.39 0.04
CA MET A 273 2.93 5.27 -0.86
C MET A 273 4.23 4.71 -1.42
N ILE A 274 4.51 3.44 -1.15
CA ILE A 274 5.72 2.74 -1.60
C ILE A 274 5.36 1.81 -2.77
N GLY A 275 6.14 1.84 -3.84
CA GLY A 275 5.93 0.98 -5.01
C GLY A 275 6.93 -0.17 -5.06
N ARG A 276 7.96 0.00 -5.88
CA ARG A 276 8.93 -1.06 -6.24
C ARG A 276 9.60 -1.73 -5.03
N ALA A 277 9.91 -0.98 -3.98
CA ALA A 277 10.50 -1.55 -2.77
C ALA A 277 9.54 -2.52 -2.08
N ALA A 278 8.26 -2.17 -1.95
CA ALA A 278 7.26 -3.07 -1.37
C ALA A 278 7.07 -4.37 -2.18
N TYR A 279 7.32 -4.34 -3.49
CA TYR A 279 7.26 -5.55 -4.33
C TYR A 279 8.55 -6.38 -4.28
N HIS A 280 9.72 -5.74 -4.36
CA HIS A 280 11.00 -6.44 -4.42
C HIS A 280 11.56 -6.87 -3.08
N GLN A 281 11.16 -6.19 -2.01
CA GLN A 281 11.59 -6.41 -0.62
C GLN A 281 10.39 -6.30 0.32
N PRO A 282 9.32 -7.08 0.10
CA PRO A 282 8.06 -6.91 0.82
C PRO A 282 8.20 -7.06 2.34
N SER A 283 9.09 -7.94 2.80
CA SER A 283 9.33 -8.11 4.25
C SER A 283 9.96 -6.88 4.90
N ASP A 284 10.88 -6.20 4.21
CA ASP A 284 11.55 -5.01 4.79
C ASP A 284 10.58 -3.81 4.90
N ILE A 285 9.56 -3.77 4.03
CA ILE A 285 8.55 -2.71 4.03
C ILE A 285 7.33 -3.11 4.86
N LEU A 286 6.70 -4.23 4.54
CA LEU A 286 5.37 -4.55 5.07
C LEU A 286 5.42 -5.30 6.40
N SER A 287 6.39 -6.21 6.62
CA SER A 287 6.46 -6.94 7.90
C SER A 287 6.69 -6.05 9.12
N GLN A 288 7.31 -4.89 8.90
CA GLN A 288 7.60 -3.91 9.96
C GLN A 288 6.59 -2.76 10.01
N ALA A 289 5.69 -2.68 9.05
CA ALA A 289 4.79 -1.54 8.88
C ALA A 289 3.83 -1.39 10.07
N ASP A 290 3.22 -2.47 10.51
CA ASP A 290 2.20 -2.42 11.57
C ASP A 290 2.75 -1.83 12.87
N PRO A 291 3.87 -2.29 13.44
CA PRO A 291 4.42 -1.67 14.64
C PRO A 291 5.05 -0.28 14.40
N LEU A 292 5.70 -0.03 13.25
CA LEU A 292 6.47 1.21 13.06
C LEU A 292 5.62 2.38 12.55
N ILE A 293 4.65 2.13 11.68
CA ILE A 293 3.82 3.19 11.07
C ILE A 293 2.48 3.33 11.80
N PHE A 294 1.88 2.20 12.18
CA PHE A 294 0.53 2.18 12.74
C PHE A 294 0.53 2.05 14.27
N GLY A 295 1.64 1.63 14.87
CA GLY A 295 1.73 1.41 16.31
C GLY A 295 0.90 0.22 16.80
N THR A 296 0.61 -0.73 15.91
CA THR A 296 -0.22 -1.91 16.18
C THR A 296 0.58 -3.20 16.02
N GLY A 297 0.21 -4.25 16.75
CA GLY A 297 0.78 -5.58 16.60
C GLY A 297 2.30 -5.67 16.82
N SER A 298 2.90 -6.62 16.12
CA SER A 298 4.35 -6.87 16.08
C SER A 298 4.80 -7.11 14.64
N ALA A 299 6.11 -7.10 14.43
CA ALA A 299 6.67 -7.45 13.11
C ALA A 299 6.24 -8.86 12.69
N THR A 300 5.77 -8.98 11.45
CA THR A 300 5.32 -10.27 10.90
C THR A 300 6.51 -11.13 10.48
N ASP A 301 6.50 -12.41 10.85
CA ASP A 301 7.52 -13.37 10.40
C ASP A 301 7.23 -13.85 8.97
N PRO A 302 8.10 -13.56 7.99
CA PRO A 302 7.89 -14.01 6.62
C PRO A 302 7.93 -15.54 6.46
N VAL A 303 8.51 -16.29 7.39
CA VAL A 303 8.44 -17.77 7.38
C VAL A 303 7.00 -18.22 7.67
N ALA A 304 6.36 -17.64 8.67
CA ALA A 304 4.95 -17.91 8.99
C ALA A 304 4.03 -17.51 7.81
N VAL A 305 4.34 -16.39 7.12
CA VAL A 305 3.60 -15.97 5.92
C VAL A 305 3.66 -17.02 4.81
N VAL A 306 4.82 -17.67 4.57
CA VAL A 306 4.89 -18.77 3.60
C VAL A 306 3.95 -19.91 4.00
N GLY A 307 3.87 -20.26 5.29
CA GLY A 307 2.93 -21.28 5.76
C GLY A 307 1.47 -20.97 5.40
N HIS A 308 1.03 -19.72 5.59
CA HIS A 308 -0.31 -19.28 5.16
C HIS A 308 -0.49 -19.29 3.63
N MET A 309 0.57 -18.94 2.89
CA MET A 309 0.54 -18.96 1.43
C MET A 309 0.37 -20.37 0.86
N LEU A 310 0.83 -21.44 1.53
CA LEU A 310 0.66 -22.81 1.04
C LEU A 310 -0.83 -23.16 0.86
N GLY A 311 -1.66 -22.91 1.87
CA GLY A 311 -3.11 -23.13 1.77
C GLY A 311 -3.77 -22.28 0.68
N TYR A 312 -3.38 -20.99 0.59
CA TYR A 312 -3.88 -20.12 -0.48
C TYR A 312 -3.47 -20.62 -1.88
N ILE A 313 -2.25 -21.09 -2.05
CA ILE A 313 -1.76 -21.63 -3.32
C ILE A 313 -2.58 -22.86 -3.72
N ASP A 314 -2.81 -23.81 -2.80
CA ASP A 314 -3.59 -25.02 -3.08
C ASP A 314 -5.03 -24.66 -3.48
N ASP A 315 -5.67 -23.72 -2.80
CA ASP A 315 -7.01 -23.25 -3.13
C ASP A 315 -7.08 -22.60 -4.52
N GLN A 316 -6.10 -21.75 -4.84
CA GLN A 316 -6.05 -21.09 -6.15
C GLN A 316 -5.71 -22.06 -7.29
N MET A 317 -4.83 -23.02 -7.05
CA MET A 317 -4.52 -24.06 -8.03
C MET A 317 -5.72 -25.00 -8.28
N ALA A 318 -6.50 -25.31 -7.26
CA ALA A 318 -7.74 -26.06 -7.42
C ALA A 318 -8.79 -25.30 -8.28
N GLN A 319 -8.70 -23.96 -8.33
CA GLN A 319 -9.50 -23.08 -9.18
C GLN A 319 -8.88 -22.83 -10.56
N GLY A 320 -7.74 -23.47 -10.88
CA GLY A 320 -7.09 -23.42 -12.19
C GLY A 320 -5.92 -22.44 -12.31
N ALA A 321 -5.53 -21.76 -11.25
CA ALA A 321 -4.30 -20.96 -11.27
C ALA A 321 -3.05 -21.85 -11.40
N ARG A 322 -1.99 -21.30 -11.98
CA ARG A 322 -0.70 -21.99 -12.08
C ARG A 322 0.23 -21.48 -10.98
N LEU A 323 1.04 -22.39 -10.40
CA LEU A 323 1.93 -22.07 -9.29
C LEU A 323 2.79 -20.81 -9.55
N HIS A 324 3.36 -20.65 -10.74
CA HIS A 324 4.22 -19.51 -11.07
C HIS A 324 3.49 -18.16 -11.06
N GLN A 325 2.16 -18.14 -11.29
CA GLN A 325 1.37 -16.91 -11.25
C GLN A 325 1.32 -16.31 -9.83
N ILE A 326 1.40 -17.18 -8.83
CA ILE A 326 1.37 -16.83 -7.41
C ILE A 326 2.79 -16.60 -6.89
N THR A 327 3.68 -17.58 -7.10
CA THR A 327 5.04 -17.57 -6.51
C THR A 327 5.94 -16.47 -7.08
N ARG A 328 5.64 -15.91 -8.27
CA ARG A 328 6.39 -14.76 -8.80
C ARG A 328 6.40 -13.56 -7.85
N HIS A 329 5.36 -13.40 -7.04
CA HIS A 329 5.25 -12.34 -6.05
C HIS A 329 6.02 -12.63 -4.76
N MET A 330 6.32 -13.90 -4.49
CA MET A 330 7.05 -14.34 -3.31
C MET A 330 8.57 -14.24 -3.45
N LEU A 331 9.08 -14.00 -4.67
CA LEU A 331 10.53 -14.02 -4.95
C LEU A 331 11.34 -13.05 -4.09
N GLY A 332 10.76 -11.91 -3.75
CA GLY A 332 11.38 -10.87 -2.92
C GLY A 332 11.29 -11.07 -1.41
N LEU A 333 10.51 -12.06 -0.94
CA LEU A 333 10.10 -12.19 0.46
C LEU A 333 11.29 -12.28 1.44
N PHE A 334 12.38 -12.94 1.04
CA PHE A 334 13.58 -13.08 1.85
C PHE A 334 14.77 -12.25 1.33
N ALA A 335 14.51 -11.15 0.60
CA ALA A 335 15.58 -10.28 0.10
C ALA A 335 16.54 -9.89 1.23
N GLY A 336 17.85 -9.87 0.96
CA GLY A 336 18.88 -9.54 1.94
C GLY A 336 19.20 -10.63 2.98
N ARG A 337 18.41 -11.71 3.08
CA ARG A 337 18.63 -12.78 4.06
C ARG A 337 19.49 -13.93 3.52
N PRO A 338 20.20 -14.69 4.38
CA PRO A 338 20.86 -15.94 4.00
C PRO A 338 19.85 -16.87 3.30
N GLY A 339 20.29 -17.58 2.25
CA GLY A 339 19.41 -18.47 1.46
C GLY A 339 18.50 -17.80 0.42
N ALA A 340 18.31 -16.47 0.44
CA ALA A 340 17.40 -15.75 -0.46
C ALA A 340 17.68 -15.99 -1.96
N ARG A 341 18.95 -16.20 -2.34
CA ARG A 341 19.31 -16.51 -3.73
C ARG A 341 18.76 -17.88 -4.14
N ASN A 342 18.88 -18.89 -3.27
CA ASN A 342 18.38 -20.23 -3.52
C ASN A 342 16.85 -20.27 -3.52
N TRP A 343 16.20 -19.57 -2.57
CA TRP A 343 14.76 -19.36 -2.57
C TRP A 343 14.26 -18.88 -3.95
N ARG A 344 14.81 -17.77 -4.45
CA ARG A 344 14.44 -17.25 -5.77
C ARG A 344 14.71 -18.22 -6.90
N ARG A 345 15.87 -18.90 -6.88
CA ARG A 345 16.25 -19.86 -7.92
C ARG A 345 15.28 -21.04 -7.98
N VAL A 346 14.99 -21.67 -6.84
CA VAL A 346 14.07 -22.82 -6.77
C VAL A 346 12.70 -22.45 -7.33
N LEU A 347 12.12 -21.33 -6.88
CA LEU A 347 10.81 -20.89 -7.35
C LEU A 347 10.82 -20.49 -8.82
N SER A 348 11.81 -19.70 -9.30
CA SER A 348 11.83 -19.24 -10.69
C SER A 348 12.04 -20.36 -11.69
N GLU A 349 12.86 -21.37 -11.36
CA GLU A 349 13.17 -22.48 -12.26
C GLU A 349 12.11 -23.60 -12.19
N GLY A 350 11.45 -23.76 -11.04
CA GLY A 350 10.57 -24.89 -10.77
C GLY A 350 9.08 -24.59 -10.99
N ALA A 351 8.61 -23.40 -10.64
CA ALA A 351 7.16 -23.12 -10.56
C ALA A 351 6.42 -23.15 -11.92
N SER A 352 7.12 -23.03 -13.04
CA SER A 352 6.54 -23.12 -14.39
C SER A 352 6.51 -24.56 -14.94
N ARG A 353 7.11 -25.53 -14.25
CA ARG A 353 7.18 -26.92 -14.72
C ARG A 353 5.82 -27.60 -14.61
N PRO A 354 5.47 -28.51 -15.53
CA PRO A 354 4.26 -29.30 -15.40
C PRO A 354 4.23 -30.08 -14.07
N GLY A 355 3.10 -30.02 -13.35
CA GLY A 355 2.92 -30.71 -12.07
C GLY A 355 3.62 -30.05 -10.87
N ALA A 356 4.14 -28.82 -11.02
CA ALA A 356 4.66 -28.04 -9.89
C ALA A 356 3.51 -27.70 -8.92
N ASP A 357 3.74 -27.92 -7.63
CA ASP A 357 2.80 -27.73 -6.53
C ASP A 357 3.46 -27.07 -5.30
N THR A 358 2.76 -26.99 -4.19
CA THR A 358 3.21 -26.38 -2.93
C THR A 358 4.49 -27.00 -2.37
N ARG A 359 4.79 -28.27 -2.64
CA ARG A 359 6.06 -28.92 -2.21
C ARG A 359 7.29 -28.21 -2.75
N LEU A 360 7.17 -27.56 -3.92
CA LEU A 360 8.27 -26.73 -4.45
C LEU A 360 8.51 -25.50 -3.55
N VAL A 361 7.45 -24.91 -3.00
CA VAL A 361 7.55 -23.75 -2.09
C VAL A 361 8.18 -24.18 -0.76
N GLU A 362 7.80 -25.33 -0.22
CA GLU A 362 8.40 -25.93 0.98
C GLU A 362 9.90 -26.19 0.77
N THR A 363 10.27 -26.83 -0.34
CA THR A 363 11.68 -27.04 -0.71
C THR A 363 12.47 -25.72 -0.84
N ALA A 364 11.83 -24.68 -1.36
CA ALA A 364 12.43 -23.35 -1.42
C ALA A 364 12.62 -22.72 -0.02
N LEU A 365 11.66 -22.94 0.89
CA LEU A 365 11.70 -22.42 2.25
C LEU A 365 12.85 -23.05 3.07
N GLU A 366 13.10 -24.34 2.91
CA GLU A 366 14.25 -25.03 3.53
C GLU A 366 15.59 -24.34 3.23
N GLN A 367 15.71 -23.71 2.07
CA GLN A 367 16.93 -22.99 1.69
C GLN A 367 17.19 -21.73 2.52
N VAL A 368 16.16 -21.20 3.18
CA VAL A 368 16.22 -20.00 4.01
C VAL A 368 16.28 -20.37 5.48
N THR A 369 15.49 -21.34 5.90
CA THR A 369 15.40 -21.75 7.31
C THR A 369 16.52 -22.71 7.73
N GLY A 370 17.13 -23.42 6.79
CA GLY A 370 18.11 -24.49 7.07
C GLY A 370 17.51 -25.71 7.75
N ILE A 371 16.17 -25.80 7.83
CA ILE A 371 15.42 -26.91 8.43
C ILE A 371 14.77 -27.67 7.27
N ALA A 372 15.05 -28.98 7.15
CA ALA A 372 14.29 -29.85 6.26
C ALA A 372 12.85 -30.00 6.81
N ALA A 373 11.88 -29.93 5.92
CA ALA A 373 10.46 -30.08 6.27
C ALA A 373 10.13 -31.51 6.71
#